data_39585685f0b0dd13c859b88e31ff0eea
#
_entry.id   39585685f0b0dd13c859b88e31ff0eea
#
_cell.length_a   1.000
_cell.length_b   1.000
_cell.length_c   1.000
_cell.angle_alpha   90.00
_cell.angle_beta   90.00
_cell.angle_gamma   90.00
#
_symmetry.space_group_name_H-M   'P 1'
#
loop_
_entity.id
_entity.type
_entity.pdbx_description
1 polymer ?
#
loop_
_entity_poly.entity_id
_entity_poly.type
_entity_poly.pdbx_seq_one_letter_code
_entity_poly.pdbx_strand_id
1 'polypeptide(L)'
;DFDGEIGISGGEPLIYGSDFIRFLDFVSVYAPRTRLHILTNGRSFSDLCFTKQIALRSETMKLVFGIPLYSSRAHVHDELVGASGAFAETVTGMINAGNLGINMEVRFIPTKVNADDLPLVVEYISRVFSSVVQLSIMNLEATGWAKKNWAILYHYVDDYIESLRQGISIAEESGLNPTLFNFPLCHLPEQVRPYAVKSISDWKNYYPKECEQCQLLESCGGYFVSSKGKYHQNARRII
;
A
#
# COMPACT_ATOMS: atom_id res chain seq x y z
N ASP A 1 -20.23 21.01 -3.26
CA ASP A 1 -18.78 20.84 -3.52
C ASP A 1 -18.18 19.94 -2.45
N PHE A 2 -17.80 18.73 -2.80
CA PHE A 2 -17.10 17.82 -1.90
C PHE A 2 -15.59 18.18 -1.89
N ASP A 3 -15.05 18.46 -0.71
CA ASP A 3 -13.63 18.71 -0.48
C ASP A 3 -13.08 17.61 0.43
N GLY A 4 -12.70 16.50 -0.17
CA GLY A 4 -12.27 15.30 0.55
C GLY A 4 -11.54 14.34 -0.36
N GLU A 5 -11.25 13.15 0.17
CA GLU A 5 -10.62 12.09 -0.60
C GLU A 5 -11.63 10.98 -0.93
N ILE A 6 -11.61 10.54 -2.18
CA ILE A 6 -12.36 9.38 -2.65
C ILE A 6 -11.36 8.30 -3.07
N GLY A 7 -11.45 7.15 -2.41
CA GLY A 7 -10.71 5.95 -2.78
C GLY A 7 -11.43 5.19 -3.90
N ILE A 8 -10.72 4.91 -5.00
CA ILE A 8 -11.20 4.07 -6.09
C ILE A 8 -10.49 2.74 -6.02
N SER A 9 -11.24 1.67 -5.86
CA SER A 9 -10.71 0.31 -5.74
C SER A 9 -11.66 -0.70 -6.35
N GLY A 10 -11.23 -1.95 -6.41
CA GLY A 10 -12.02 -3.07 -6.91
C GLY A 10 -11.64 -3.45 -8.33
N GLY A 11 -11.37 -4.75 -8.57
CA GLY A 11 -10.80 -5.21 -9.83
C GLY A 11 -9.52 -4.43 -10.20
N GLU A 12 -9.49 -3.94 -11.44
CA GLU A 12 -8.44 -3.04 -11.94
C GLU A 12 -9.09 -1.82 -12.60
N PRO A 13 -9.08 -0.65 -11.94
CA PRO A 13 -9.79 0.54 -12.47
C PRO A 13 -9.27 1.00 -13.84
N LEU A 14 -7.97 0.90 -14.08
CA LEU A 14 -7.37 1.42 -15.31
C LEU A 14 -7.63 0.53 -16.55
N ILE A 15 -8.17 -0.68 -16.36
CA ILE A 15 -8.54 -1.56 -17.48
C ILE A 15 -9.66 -0.95 -18.34
N TYR A 16 -10.43 -0.02 -17.76
CA TYR A 16 -11.51 0.66 -18.49
C TYR A 16 -11.01 1.70 -19.51
N GLY A 17 -9.69 1.97 -19.57
CA GLY A 17 -9.06 2.80 -20.58
C GLY A 17 -9.76 4.15 -20.79
N SER A 18 -10.35 4.37 -21.96
CA SER A 18 -11.05 5.63 -22.30
C SER A 18 -12.22 5.96 -21.38
N ASP A 19 -12.89 4.95 -20.83
CA ASP A 19 -14.01 5.18 -19.89
C ASP A 19 -13.51 5.73 -18.56
N PHE A 20 -12.34 5.27 -18.11
CA PHE A 20 -11.69 5.83 -16.93
C PHE A 20 -11.25 7.29 -17.18
N ILE A 21 -10.75 7.60 -18.36
CA ILE A 21 -10.44 8.99 -18.76
C ILE A 21 -11.70 9.87 -18.72
N ARG A 22 -12.83 9.40 -19.28
CA ARG A 22 -14.12 10.13 -19.21
C ARG A 22 -14.61 10.32 -17.78
N PHE A 23 -14.40 9.34 -16.93
CA PHE A 23 -14.70 9.45 -15.51
C PHE A 23 -13.88 10.57 -14.84
N LEU A 24 -12.57 10.67 -15.13
CA LEU A 24 -11.73 11.76 -14.60
C LEU A 24 -12.22 13.12 -15.11
N ASP A 25 -12.56 13.23 -16.40
CA ASP A 25 -13.12 14.45 -16.98
C ASP A 25 -14.44 14.86 -16.30
N PHE A 26 -15.30 13.90 -15.99
CA PHE A 26 -16.51 14.14 -15.21
C PHE A 26 -16.20 14.65 -13.81
N VAL A 27 -15.30 14.00 -13.07
CA VAL A 27 -14.92 14.44 -11.72
C VAL A 27 -14.30 15.84 -11.72
N SER A 28 -13.48 16.17 -12.72
CA SER A 28 -12.87 17.49 -12.83
C SER A 28 -13.88 18.63 -12.96
N VAL A 29 -15.05 18.36 -13.55
CA VAL A 29 -16.14 19.34 -13.72
C VAL A 29 -17.04 19.41 -12.48
N TYR A 30 -17.44 18.26 -11.95
CA TYR A 30 -18.49 18.21 -10.91
C TYR A 30 -17.95 18.14 -9.47
N ALA A 31 -16.68 17.75 -9.29
CA ALA A 31 -16.03 17.67 -7.98
C ALA A 31 -14.54 18.09 -8.05
N PRO A 32 -14.21 19.31 -8.52
CA PRO A 32 -12.84 19.73 -8.86
C PRO A 32 -11.88 19.78 -7.66
N ARG A 33 -12.40 19.83 -6.43
CA ARG A 33 -11.56 19.86 -5.22
C ARG A 33 -11.26 18.49 -4.63
N THR A 34 -11.94 17.45 -5.15
CA THR A 34 -11.79 16.09 -4.66
C THR A 34 -10.40 15.54 -4.95
N ARG A 35 -9.76 14.95 -3.95
CA ARG A 35 -8.59 14.10 -4.16
C ARG A 35 -9.05 12.70 -4.54
N LEU A 36 -8.49 12.14 -5.59
CA LEU A 36 -8.72 10.74 -5.96
C LEU A 36 -7.50 9.89 -5.61
N HIS A 37 -7.73 8.88 -4.79
CA HIS A 37 -6.74 7.85 -4.49
C HIS A 37 -7.13 6.56 -5.21
N ILE A 38 -6.43 6.24 -6.29
CA ILE A 38 -6.74 5.16 -7.22
C ILE A 38 -5.84 3.96 -6.93
N LEU A 39 -6.43 2.83 -6.52
CA LEU A 39 -5.71 1.58 -6.32
C LEU A 39 -5.67 0.81 -7.63
N THR A 40 -4.47 0.62 -8.18
CA THR A 40 -4.23 -0.05 -9.47
C THR A 40 -3.00 -0.93 -9.38
N ASN A 41 -2.94 -1.98 -10.21
CA ASN A 41 -1.72 -2.77 -10.39
C ASN A 41 -0.62 -2.03 -11.19
N GLY A 42 -0.92 -0.85 -11.74
CA GLY A 42 0.02 0.00 -12.46
C GLY A 42 0.36 -0.47 -13.88
N ARG A 43 -0.09 -1.65 -14.30
CA ARG A 43 0.29 -2.27 -15.59
C ARG A 43 -0.20 -1.49 -16.80
N SER A 44 -1.38 -0.85 -16.72
CA SER A 44 -1.92 -0.02 -17.80
C SER A 44 -1.05 1.19 -18.14
N PHE A 45 -0.23 1.65 -17.19
CA PHE A 45 0.74 2.72 -17.44
C PHE A 45 1.92 2.27 -18.35
N SER A 46 2.07 0.99 -18.64
CA SER A 46 3.03 0.53 -19.67
C SER A 46 2.65 1.03 -21.08
N ASP A 47 1.37 1.33 -21.33
CA ASP A 47 0.92 2.08 -22.50
C ASP A 47 1.20 3.58 -22.29
N LEU A 48 2.23 4.08 -22.97
CA LEU A 48 2.64 5.48 -22.86
C LEU A 48 1.55 6.46 -23.37
N CYS A 49 0.72 6.04 -24.35
CA CYS A 49 -0.34 6.88 -24.86
C CYS A 49 -1.43 7.09 -23.81
N PHE A 50 -1.84 6.03 -23.13
CA PHE A 50 -2.78 6.09 -22.02
C PHE A 50 -2.18 6.88 -20.83
N THR A 51 -0.90 6.66 -20.49
CA THR A 51 -0.22 7.34 -19.38
C THR A 51 -0.16 8.85 -19.59
N LYS A 52 0.11 9.32 -20.83
CA LYS A 52 0.06 10.76 -21.17
C LYS A 52 -1.33 11.36 -20.95
N GLN A 53 -2.39 10.62 -21.21
CA GLN A 53 -3.75 11.08 -20.96
C GLN A 53 -4.06 11.26 -19.48
N ILE A 54 -3.54 10.38 -18.64
CA ILE A 54 -3.64 10.51 -17.18
C ILE A 54 -2.78 11.69 -16.67
N ALA A 55 -1.55 11.82 -17.16
CA ALA A 55 -0.65 12.89 -16.77
C ALA A 55 -1.26 14.28 -17.01
N LEU A 56 -1.88 14.48 -18.18
CA LEU A 56 -2.56 15.73 -18.51
C LEU A 56 -3.64 16.11 -17.47
N ARG A 57 -4.34 15.13 -16.94
CA ARG A 57 -5.37 15.36 -15.90
C ARG A 57 -4.75 15.57 -14.51
N SER A 58 -3.61 14.94 -14.26
CA SER A 58 -2.86 15.12 -13.01
C SER A 58 -2.33 16.54 -12.82
N GLU A 59 -2.21 17.34 -13.89
CA GLU A 59 -1.81 18.74 -13.81
C GLU A 59 -2.86 19.63 -13.09
N THR A 60 -4.13 19.27 -13.17
CA THR A 60 -5.24 20.05 -12.61
C THR A 60 -6.03 19.35 -11.53
N MET A 61 -5.89 18.03 -11.41
CA MET A 61 -6.59 17.19 -10.44
C MET A 61 -5.61 16.64 -9.40
N LYS A 62 -6.08 16.47 -8.18
CA LYS A 62 -5.31 15.83 -7.10
C LYS A 62 -5.41 14.31 -7.23
N LEU A 63 -4.60 13.71 -8.09
CA LEU A 63 -4.56 12.25 -8.31
C LEU A 63 -3.35 11.63 -7.60
N VAL A 64 -3.59 10.49 -6.93
CA VAL A 64 -2.54 9.63 -6.39
C VAL A 64 -2.85 8.19 -6.76
N PHE A 65 -1.87 7.45 -7.27
CA PHE A 65 -2.04 6.07 -7.69
C PHE A 65 -1.31 5.14 -6.72
N GLY A 66 -2.07 4.33 -5.98
CA GLY A 66 -1.54 3.32 -5.08
C GLY A 66 -1.23 2.03 -5.85
N ILE A 67 0.06 1.74 -6.01
CA ILE A 67 0.55 0.63 -6.83
C ILE A 67 1.25 -0.40 -5.94
N PRO A 68 0.83 -1.67 -5.92
CA PRO A 68 1.51 -2.71 -5.19
C PRO A 68 2.83 -3.12 -5.87
N LEU A 69 3.91 -3.16 -5.10
CA LEU A 69 5.18 -3.73 -5.51
C LEU A 69 5.67 -4.70 -4.43
N TYR A 70 5.61 -5.99 -4.70
CA TYR A 70 5.84 -7.02 -3.69
C TYR A 70 7.29 -7.50 -3.58
N SER A 71 8.14 -7.20 -4.54
CA SER A 71 9.56 -7.52 -4.54
C SER A 71 10.28 -6.71 -5.63
N SER A 72 11.58 -6.51 -5.48
CA SER A 72 12.47 -6.04 -6.55
C SER A 72 12.90 -7.17 -7.50
N ARG A 73 12.55 -8.42 -7.17
CA ARG A 73 12.82 -9.62 -7.97
C ARG A 73 11.55 -10.01 -8.75
N ALA A 74 11.65 -10.04 -10.07
CA ALA A 74 10.51 -10.29 -10.97
C ALA A 74 9.73 -11.57 -10.62
N HIS A 75 10.43 -12.68 -10.43
CA HIS A 75 9.79 -13.97 -10.15
C HIS A 75 9.01 -13.98 -8.83
N VAL A 76 9.50 -13.30 -7.79
CA VAL A 76 8.80 -13.21 -6.49
C VAL A 76 7.55 -12.35 -6.60
N HIS A 77 7.64 -11.22 -7.31
CA HIS A 77 6.47 -10.36 -7.56
C HIS A 77 5.40 -11.11 -8.37
N ASP A 78 5.81 -11.73 -9.47
CA ASP A 78 4.92 -12.46 -10.38
C ASP A 78 4.23 -13.65 -9.68
N GLU A 79 4.96 -14.37 -8.82
CA GLU A 79 4.41 -15.45 -8.01
C GLU A 79 3.32 -14.93 -7.06
N LEU A 80 3.59 -13.84 -6.32
CA LEU A 80 2.65 -13.27 -5.35
C LEU A 80 1.38 -12.70 -6.00
N VAL A 81 1.50 -12.13 -7.20
CA VAL A 81 0.33 -11.60 -7.94
C VAL A 81 -0.35 -12.67 -8.81
N GLY A 82 0.30 -13.84 -8.99
CA GLY A 82 -0.21 -14.94 -9.80
C GLY A 82 -0.23 -14.65 -11.31
N ALA A 83 0.68 -13.81 -11.82
CA ALA A 83 0.71 -13.41 -13.22
C ALA A 83 2.15 -13.22 -13.71
N SER A 84 2.60 -14.08 -14.63
CA SER A 84 3.91 -13.97 -15.25
C SER A 84 4.04 -12.70 -16.07
N GLY A 85 5.17 -11.98 -15.92
CA GLY A 85 5.45 -10.72 -16.59
C GLY A 85 4.82 -9.48 -15.93
N ALA A 86 4.05 -9.66 -14.87
CA ALA A 86 3.41 -8.55 -14.15
C ALA A 86 4.42 -7.54 -13.60
N PHE A 87 5.56 -8.03 -13.06
CA PHE A 87 6.64 -7.16 -12.60
C PHE A 87 7.14 -6.21 -13.69
N ALA A 88 7.46 -6.77 -14.87
CA ALA A 88 7.99 -5.96 -15.97
C ALA A 88 6.99 -4.89 -16.43
N GLU A 89 5.70 -5.23 -16.54
CA GLU A 89 4.66 -4.29 -16.92
C GLU A 89 4.44 -3.22 -15.85
N THR A 90 4.36 -3.61 -14.57
CA THR A 90 4.20 -2.69 -13.44
C THR A 90 5.37 -1.71 -13.36
N VAL A 91 6.62 -2.21 -13.43
CA VAL A 91 7.83 -1.36 -13.38
C VAL A 91 7.88 -0.40 -14.57
N THR A 92 7.63 -0.90 -15.79
CA THR A 92 7.56 -0.04 -16.98
C THR A 92 6.48 1.03 -16.81
N GLY A 93 5.32 0.65 -16.30
CA GLY A 93 4.23 1.58 -16.01
C GLY A 93 4.62 2.64 -14.99
N MET A 94 5.25 2.26 -13.90
CA MET A 94 5.71 3.20 -12.87
C MET A 94 6.80 4.14 -13.39
N ILE A 95 7.71 3.67 -14.24
CA ILE A 95 8.72 4.54 -14.90
C ILE A 95 8.02 5.54 -15.81
N ASN A 96 7.09 5.11 -16.66
CA ASN A 96 6.34 6.01 -17.54
C ASN A 96 5.55 7.06 -16.74
N ALA A 97 4.86 6.63 -15.67
CA ALA A 97 4.10 7.52 -14.80
C ALA A 97 5.02 8.54 -14.10
N GLY A 98 6.15 8.09 -13.56
CA GLY A 98 7.13 8.93 -12.90
C GLY A 98 7.74 9.96 -13.84
N ASN A 99 8.12 9.57 -15.06
CA ASN A 99 8.68 10.47 -16.08
C ASN A 99 7.67 11.55 -16.52
N LEU A 100 6.39 11.30 -16.33
CA LEU A 100 5.31 12.24 -16.65
C LEU A 100 4.77 12.98 -15.42
N GLY A 101 5.43 12.86 -14.26
CA GLY A 101 5.08 13.59 -13.04
C GLY A 101 3.80 13.11 -12.33
N ILE A 102 3.34 11.90 -12.63
CA ILE A 102 2.17 11.31 -11.94
C ILE A 102 2.57 10.87 -10.52
N ASN A 103 1.88 11.35 -9.51
CA ASN A 103 2.14 10.98 -8.12
C ASN A 103 1.75 9.53 -7.84
N MET A 104 2.69 8.78 -7.27
CA MET A 104 2.50 7.37 -6.92
C MET A 104 2.72 7.13 -5.43
N GLU A 105 1.89 6.26 -4.85
CA GLU A 105 2.13 5.57 -3.60
C GLU A 105 2.57 4.15 -3.93
N VAL A 106 3.69 3.69 -3.39
CA VAL A 106 4.03 2.26 -3.46
C VAL A 106 3.48 1.55 -2.23
N ARG A 107 2.80 0.44 -2.48
CA ARG A 107 2.18 -0.39 -1.44
C ARG A 107 2.89 -1.73 -1.33
N PHE A 108 3.44 -2.01 -0.16
CA PHE A 108 4.12 -3.26 0.16
C PHE A 108 3.35 -4.01 1.24
N ILE A 109 3.06 -5.29 1.01
CA ILE A 109 2.44 -6.17 2.00
C ILE A 109 3.44 -7.25 2.38
N PRO A 110 4.01 -7.23 3.59
CA PRO A 110 4.91 -8.27 4.06
C PRO A 110 4.20 -9.62 4.16
N THR A 111 4.85 -10.65 3.61
CA THR A 111 4.44 -12.06 3.70
C THR A 111 5.64 -12.92 3.99
N LYS A 112 5.46 -14.20 4.30
CA LYS A 112 6.58 -15.16 4.45
C LYS A 112 7.49 -15.24 3.22
N VAL A 113 7.01 -14.82 2.06
CA VAL A 113 7.74 -14.92 0.79
C VAL A 113 8.65 -13.72 0.55
N ASN A 114 8.26 -12.52 1.03
CA ASN A 114 8.90 -11.26 0.64
C ASN A 114 9.28 -10.32 1.80
N ALA A 115 8.91 -10.62 3.04
CA ALA A 115 9.12 -9.67 4.15
C ALA A 115 10.60 -9.31 4.35
N ASP A 116 11.51 -10.28 4.19
CA ASP A 116 12.94 -10.06 4.32
C ASP A 116 13.55 -9.27 3.15
N ASP A 117 12.82 -9.16 2.03
CA ASP A 117 13.24 -8.36 0.87
C ASP A 117 12.92 -6.87 1.02
N LEU A 118 12.19 -6.46 2.04
CA LEU A 118 11.73 -5.07 2.19
C LEU A 118 12.86 -4.03 2.04
N PRO A 119 14.05 -4.18 2.66
CA PRO A 119 15.15 -3.24 2.45
C PRO A 119 15.55 -3.10 0.98
N LEU A 120 15.67 -4.22 0.25
CA LEU A 120 16.01 -4.24 -1.17
C LEU A 120 14.91 -3.61 -2.05
N VAL A 121 13.65 -3.81 -1.68
CA VAL A 121 12.51 -3.19 -2.38
C VAL A 121 12.54 -1.68 -2.20
N VAL A 122 12.82 -1.19 -0.99
CA VAL A 122 12.91 0.26 -0.72
C VAL A 122 14.07 0.89 -1.45
N GLU A 123 15.26 0.26 -1.45
CA GLU A 123 16.40 0.72 -2.27
C GLU A 123 16.05 0.77 -3.76
N TYR A 124 15.36 -0.24 -4.26
CA TYR A 124 14.93 -0.30 -5.65
C TYR A 124 13.96 0.85 -5.97
N ILE A 125 12.97 1.09 -5.11
CA ILE A 125 12.00 2.19 -5.27
C ILE A 125 12.74 3.53 -5.34
N SER A 126 13.63 3.80 -4.39
CA SER A 126 14.34 5.08 -4.28
C SER A 126 15.25 5.38 -5.48
N ARG A 127 15.81 4.33 -6.08
CA ARG A 127 16.74 4.49 -7.23
C ARG A 127 16.03 4.55 -8.58
N VAL A 128 14.88 3.90 -8.71
CA VAL A 128 14.22 3.68 -10.02
C VAL A 128 13.05 4.62 -10.27
N PHE A 129 12.33 5.04 -9.21
CA PHE A 129 11.10 5.77 -9.37
C PHE A 129 11.18 7.18 -8.77
N SER A 130 11.10 8.21 -9.61
CA SER A 130 11.28 9.60 -9.22
C SER A 130 10.06 10.29 -8.62
N SER A 131 8.85 9.73 -8.80
CA SER A 131 7.57 10.35 -8.41
C SER A 131 6.80 9.53 -7.37
N VAL A 132 7.52 8.71 -6.59
CA VAL A 132 6.92 8.03 -5.44
C VAL A 132 6.90 8.99 -4.26
N VAL A 133 5.69 9.36 -3.84
CA VAL A 133 5.49 10.32 -2.74
C VAL A 133 5.28 9.64 -1.39
N GLN A 134 4.96 8.35 -1.38
CA GLN A 134 4.72 7.59 -0.17
C GLN A 134 5.04 6.10 -0.35
N LEU A 135 5.60 5.51 0.70
CA LEU A 135 5.75 4.07 0.86
C LEU A 135 4.77 3.58 1.94
N SER A 136 3.75 2.83 1.53
CA SER A 136 2.75 2.26 2.42
C SER A 136 3.04 0.79 2.69
N ILE A 137 3.52 0.46 3.87
CA ILE A 137 3.72 -0.90 4.32
C ILE A 137 2.46 -1.33 5.06
N MET A 138 1.79 -2.37 4.57
CA MET A 138 0.47 -2.77 5.05
C MET A 138 0.48 -4.18 5.61
N ASN A 139 -0.05 -4.36 6.81
CA ASN A 139 -0.23 -5.71 7.36
C ASN A 139 -1.24 -6.51 6.51
N LEU A 140 -0.99 -7.82 6.37
CA LEU A 140 -1.83 -8.70 5.55
C LEU A 140 -3.24 -8.86 6.16
N GLU A 141 -4.27 -8.60 5.36
CA GLU A 141 -5.67 -8.79 5.76
C GLU A 141 -6.16 -10.20 5.40
N ALA A 142 -6.85 -10.87 6.34
CA ALA A 142 -7.38 -12.23 6.17
C ALA A 142 -8.67 -12.24 5.32
N THR A 143 -8.55 -11.85 4.04
CA THR A 143 -9.65 -11.81 3.07
C THR A 143 -9.29 -12.52 1.77
N GLY A 144 -10.28 -12.90 0.98
CA GLY A 144 -10.10 -13.47 -0.36
C GLY A 144 -9.04 -14.57 -0.44
N TRP A 145 -8.10 -14.43 -1.37
CA TRP A 145 -6.99 -15.37 -1.59
C TRP A 145 -5.99 -15.38 -0.42
N ALA A 146 -5.77 -14.25 0.25
CA ALA A 146 -4.91 -14.21 1.43
C ALA A 146 -5.43 -15.12 2.55
N LYS A 147 -6.75 -15.13 2.78
CA LYS A 147 -7.37 -16.03 3.76
C LYS A 147 -7.22 -17.52 3.39
N LYS A 148 -7.38 -17.85 2.11
CA LYS A 148 -7.20 -19.23 1.61
C LYS A 148 -5.76 -19.73 1.78
N ASN A 149 -4.79 -18.84 1.57
CA ASN A 149 -3.36 -19.13 1.60
C ASN A 149 -2.67 -18.65 2.89
N TRP A 150 -3.45 -18.40 3.97
CA TRP A 150 -2.95 -17.76 5.19
C TRP A 150 -1.72 -18.44 5.77
N ALA A 151 -1.70 -19.75 5.84
CA ALA A 151 -0.61 -20.52 6.44
C ALA A 151 0.75 -20.32 5.73
N ILE A 152 0.71 -20.06 4.42
CA ILE A 152 1.92 -19.87 3.60
C ILE A 152 2.27 -18.39 3.39
N LEU A 153 1.31 -17.49 3.59
CA LEU A 153 1.52 -16.05 3.39
C LEU A 153 1.75 -15.28 4.68
N TYR A 154 0.95 -15.55 5.72
CA TYR A 154 1.00 -14.73 6.93
C TYR A 154 2.32 -14.90 7.67
N HIS A 155 2.98 -13.79 7.91
CA HIS A 155 4.22 -13.71 8.67
C HIS A 155 4.01 -12.92 9.95
N TYR A 156 4.53 -13.42 11.07
CA TYR A 156 4.51 -12.69 12.33
C TYR A 156 5.44 -11.49 12.25
N VAL A 157 5.00 -10.33 12.75
CA VAL A 157 5.80 -9.10 12.70
C VAL A 157 7.15 -9.29 13.39
N ASP A 158 7.18 -10.05 14.49
CA ASP A 158 8.41 -10.34 15.24
C ASP A 158 9.48 -11.03 14.37
N ASP A 159 9.07 -11.85 13.40
CA ASP A 159 9.99 -12.64 12.58
C ASP A 159 10.71 -11.80 11.51
N TYR A 160 10.12 -10.66 11.09
CA TYR A 160 10.73 -9.76 10.09
C TYR A 160 10.93 -8.33 10.59
N ILE A 161 10.89 -8.12 11.90
CA ILE A 161 10.99 -6.79 12.50
C ILE A 161 12.27 -6.05 12.13
N GLU A 162 13.37 -6.77 11.97
CA GLU A 162 14.65 -6.17 11.60
C GLU A 162 14.62 -5.68 10.14
N SER A 163 14.08 -6.48 9.22
CA SER A 163 13.87 -6.05 7.82
C SER A 163 12.93 -4.85 7.74
N LEU A 164 11.90 -4.79 8.60
CA LEU A 164 11.01 -3.65 8.70
C LEU A 164 11.74 -2.38 9.15
N ARG A 165 12.58 -2.46 10.19
CA ARG A 165 13.38 -1.34 10.69
C ARG A 165 14.35 -0.82 9.64
N GLN A 166 15.08 -1.72 8.99
CA GLN A 166 16.02 -1.39 7.93
C GLN A 166 15.32 -0.73 6.73
N GLY A 167 14.18 -1.29 6.31
CA GLY A 167 13.39 -0.71 5.22
C GLY A 167 12.90 0.70 5.53
N ILE A 168 12.46 0.96 6.77
CA ILE A 168 12.05 2.30 7.21
C ILE A 168 13.25 3.27 7.19
N SER A 169 14.42 2.85 7.74
CA SER A 169 15.63 3.69 7.75
C SER A 169 16.05 4.09 6.33
N ILE A 170 16.09 3.13 5.40
CA ILE A 170 16.43 3.40 3.99
C ILE A 170 15.40 4.34 3.34
N ALA A 171 14.12 4.19 3.65
CA ALA A 171 13.07 5.06 3.14
C ALA A 171 13.28 6.51 3.59
N GLU A 172 13.54 6.75 4.88
CA GLU A 172 13.81 8.08 5.41
C GLU A 172 15.08 8.71 4.80
N GLU A 173 16.17 7.94 4.75
CA GLU A 173 17.43 8.40 4.17
C GLU A 173 17.29 8.76 2.67
N SER A 174 16.35 8.11 1.99
CA SER A 174 16.03 8.34 0.58
C SER A 174 14.96 9.41 0.35
N GLY A 175 14.42 10.03 1.41
CA GLY A 175 13.35 11.03 1.31
C GLY A 175 11.98 10.46 0.96
N LEU A 176 11.79 9.14 1.04
CA LEU A 176 10.48 8.52 0.96
C LEU A 176 9.75 8.69 2.29
N ASN A 177 8.42 8.78 2.25
CA ASN A 177 7.59 8.86 3.44
C ASN A 177 7.06 7.45 3.81
N PRO A 178 7.70 6.71 4.75
CA PRO A 178 7.23 5.39 5.15
C PRO A 178 6.04 5.50 6.09
N THR A 179 4.99 4.73 5.84
CA THR A 179 3.81 4.68 6.69
C THR A 179 3.37 3.22 6.89
N LEU A 180 3.12 2.84 8.13
CA LEU A 180 2.66 1.50 8.50
C LEU A 180 1.15 1.48 8.69
N PHE A 181 0.45 0.69 7.88
CA PHE A 181 -1.00 0.54 7.95
C PHE A 181 -1.39 -0.80 8.56
N ASN A 182 -2.34 -0.77 9.50
CA ASN A 182 -2.94 -1.97 10.10
C ASN A 182 -1.97 -2.83 10.92
N PHE A 183 -0.95 -2.21 11.50
CA PHE A 183 -0.06 -2.86 12.46
C PHE A 183 -0.54 -2.56 13.88
N PRO A 184 -0.86 -3.58 14.69
CA PRO A 184 -1.09 -3.36 16.12
C PRO A 184 0.19 -2.87 16.79
N LEU A 185 0.12 -1.77 17.54
CA LEU A 185 1.30 -1.13 18.14
C LEU A 185 2.06 -2.04 19.11
N CYS A 186 1.41 -3.03 19.70
CA CYS A 186 2.04 -4.01 20.60
C CYS A 186 2.98 -5.00 19.89
N HIS A 187 2.96 -5.08 18.55
CA HIS A 187 3.89 -5.88 17.75
C HIS A 187 5.03 -5.05 17.16
N LEU A 188 5.00 -3.73 17.37
CA LEU A 188 6.03 -2.83 16.88
C LEU A 188 6.95 -2.37 18.02
N PRO A 189 8.28 -2.39 17.82
CA PRO A 189 9.22 -1.72 18.72
C PRO A 189 8.88 -0.23 18.84
N GLU A 190 9.23 0.37 19.97
CA GLU A 190 8.92 1.77 20.26
C GLU A 190 9.40 2.72 19.15
N GLN A 191 10.58 2.48 18.60
CA GLN A 191 11.18 3.30 17.54
C GLN A 191 10.40 3.22 16.20
N VAL A 192 9.62 2.15 15.99
CA VAL A 192 8.85 1.92 14.76
C VAL A 192 7.40 2.41 14.88
N ARG A 193 6.88 2.53 16.11
CA ARG A 193 5.49 2.97 16.34
C ARG A 193 5.12 4.32 15.74
N PRO A 194 6.02 5.34 15.68
CA PRO A 194 5.68 6.64 15.09
C PRO A 194 5.25 6.57 13.62
N TYR A 195 5.65 5.54 12.88
CA TYR A 195 5.26 5.34 11.48
C TYR A 195 3.89 4.66 11.33
N ALA A 196 3.35 4.09 12.40
CA ALA A 196 2.07 3.40 12.35
C ALA A 196 0.91 4.39 12.44
N VAL A 197 -0.04 4.26 11.53
CA VAL A 197 -1.23 5.10 11.49
C VAL A 197 -2.49 4.29 11.77
N LYS A 198 -3.40 4.89 12.54
CA LYS A 198 -4.76 4.38 12.72
C LYS A 198 -5.58 4.79 11.50
N SER A 199 -5.64 3.94 10.49
CA SER A 199 -5.99 4.33 9.13
C SER A 199 -7.36 3.93 8.67
N ILE A 200 -8.16 3.17 9.42
CA ILE A 200 -9.33 2.57 8.84
C ILE A 200 -10.57 2.85 9.68
N SER A 201 -11.70 2.95 8.96
CA SER A 201 -13.04 3.00 9.53
C SER A 201 -13.18 2.01 10.68
N ASP A 202 -13.67 2.46 11.81
CA ASP A 202 -13.78 1.66 13.05
C ASP A 202 -14.50 0.32 12.87
N TRP A 203 -15.34 0.20 11.85
CA TRP A 203 -16.02 -1.05 11.52
C TRP A 203 -15.10 -2.18 11.00
N LYS A 204 -13.90 -1.86 10.53
CA LYS A 204 -12.89 -2.84 10.10
C LYS A 204 -11.93 -3.26 11.20
N ASN A 205 -11.90 -2.53 12.30
CA ASN A 205 -10.98 -2.78 13.40
C ASN A 205 -11.62 -3.62 14.49
N TYR A 206 -10.80 -4.40 15.15
CA TYR A 206 -11.18 -5.22 16.28
C TYR A 206 -10.08 -5.18 17.33
N TYR A 207 -10.48 -5.14 18.59
CA TYR A 207 -9.60 -5.12 19.75
C TYR A 207 -9.93 -6.32 20.65
N PRO A 208 -9.01 -7.30 20.82
CA PRO A 208 -9.20 -8.39 21.77
C PRO A 208 -9.19 -7.89 23.22
N LYS A 209 -9.60 -8.76 24.17
CA LYS A 209 -9.72 -8.41 25.59
C LYS A 209 -8.44 -7.86 26.20
N GLU A 210 -7.30 -8.33 25.75
CA GLU A 210 -5.97 -7.89 26.17
C GLU A 210 -5.75 -6.40 25.93
N CYS A 211 -6.52 -5.81 25.01
CA CYS A 211 -6.44 -4.38 24.69
C CYS A 211 -7.21 -3.48 25.66
N GLU A 212 -8.16 -4.00 26.46
CA GLU A 212 -9.06 -3.19 27.30
C GLU A 212 -8.36 -2.25 28.27
N GLN A 213 -7.15 -2.57 28.70
CA GLN A 213 -6.34 -1.76 29.62
C GLN A 213 -4.99 -1.37 29.02
N CYS A 214 -4.87 -1.35 27.69
CA CYS A 214 -3.64 -1.01 27.02
C CYS A 214 -3.49 0.52 26.94
N GLN A 215 -2.34 1.06 27.34
CA GLN A 215 -2.06 2.50 27.33
C GLN A 215 -2.10 3.10 25.91
N LEU A 216 -1.84 2.29 24.88
CA LEU A 216 -1.83 2.75 23.48
C LEU A 216 -3.15 2.47 22.73
N LEU A 217 -4.24 2.12 23.44
CA LEU A 217 -5.51 1.72 22.80
C LEU A 217 -6.06 2.81 21.86
N GLU A 218 -6.03 4.05 22.28
CA GLU A 218 -6.59 5.19 21.53
C GLU A 218 -5.83 5.47 20.22
N SER A 219 -4.50 5.30 20.23
CA SER A 219 -3.64 5.53 19.08
C SER A 219 -3.45 4.29 18.20
N CYS A 220 -3.82 3.11 18.70
CA CYS A 220 -3.62 1.85 18.01
C CYS A 220 -4.68 1.60 16.94
N GLY A 221 -4.28 1.17 15.74
CA GLY A 221 -5.18 0.71 14.68
C GLY A 221 -5.87 -0.63 14.98
N GLY A 222 -5.42 -1.38 16.02
CA GLY A 222 -5.99 -2.68 16.35
C GLY A 222 -5.69 -3.75 15.30
N TYR A 223 -6.58 -4.73 15.22
CA TYR A 223 -6.53 -5.84 14.28
C TYR A 223 -7.66 -5.73 13.27
N PHE A 224 -7.54 -6.39 12.13
CA PHE A 224 -8.66 -6.52 11.20
C PHE A 224 -9.78 -7.38 11.78
N VAL A 225 -11.03 -6.98 11.65
CA VAL A 225 -12.20 -7.79 12.01
C VAL A 225 -12.18 -9.14 11.28
N SER A 226 -11.71 -9.18 10.03
CA SER A 226 -11.56 -10.39 9.23
C SER A 226 -10.58 -11.41 9.82
N SER A 227 -9.68 -10.98 10.71
CA SER A 227 -8.70 -11.83 11.38
C SER A 227 -9.17 -12.40 12.72
N LYS A 228 -10.36 -11.99 13.21
CA LYS A 228 -10.88 -12.37 14.52
C LYS A 228 -10.88 -13.88 14.73
N GLY A 229 -10.34 -14.30 15.85
CA GLY A 229 -10.33 -15.68 16.34
C GLY A 229 -9.07 -16.48 16.03
N LYS A 230 -8.45 -16.36 14.84
CA LYS A 230 -7.30 -17.20 14.48
C LYS A 230 -6.33 -16.67 13.42
N TYR A 231 -6.65 -15.55 12.81
CA TYR A 231 -5.85 -15.02 11.68
C TYR A 231 -5.01 -13.82 12.10
N HIS A 232 -4.50 -13.81 13.32
CA HIS A 232 -3.62 -12.75 13.81
C HIS A 232 -2.68 -13.26 14.91
N GLN A 233 -1.62 -12.52 15.13
CA GLN A 233 -0.73 -12.67 16.27
C GLN A 233 -1.46 -12.25 17.56
N ASN A 234 -1.17 -12.91 18.68
CA ASN A 234 -1.82 -12.58 19.96
C ASN A 234 -1.46 -11.16 20.41
N ALA A 235 -2.46 -10.43 20.89
CA ALA A 235 -2.26 -9.10 21.43
C ALA A 235 -1.35 -9.13 22.66
N ARG A 236 -0.52 -8.09 22.80
CA ARG A 236 0.35 -7.86 23.95
C ARG A 236 -0.06 -6.55 24.60
N ARG A 237 -0.44 -6.62 25.87
CA ARG A 237 -0.78 -5.41 26.62
C ARG A 237 0.46 -4.56 26.86
N ILE A 238 0.40 -3.28 26.51
CA ILE A 238 1.41 -2.29 26.90
C ILE A 238 0.86 -1.56 28.12
N ILE A 239 1.67 -1.57 29.20
CA ILE A 239 1.35 -1.01 30.53
C ILE A 239 2.23 0.22 30.75
#